data_971d8ace6767133b25066f30c3dd4a02
#
_entry.id   971d8ace6767133b25066f30c3dd4a02
#
_cell.length_a   1.000
_cell.length_b   1.000
_cell.length_c   1.000
_cell.angle_alpha   90.00
_cell.angle_beta   90.00
_cell.angle_gamma   90.00
#
_symmetry.space_group_name_H-M   'P 1'
#
loop_
_entity.id
_entity.type
_entity.pdbx_description
1 polymer ?
#
loop_
_entity_poly.entity_id
_entity_poly.type
_entity_poly.pdbx_seq_one_letter_code
_entity_poly.pdbx_strand_id
1 'polypeptide(L)'
;MMSKKPVTKMSKGATLIAENTEVRGDLRFADQLYVNGHIEGNVHADAGTDATLMISDVGSVKGQINAPFVVINGRVEGDVHATTRVELAPHARISGNVYYTLIEMQLGAMVEGQLVHVREETSEVKNNVHPLQRAGEEAR
;
A
#
# COMPACT_ATOMS: atom_id res chain seq x y z
N MET A 1 -33.68 14.34 6.42
CA MET A 1 -33.24 14.12 6.51
C MET A 1 -32.81 13.49 6.68
N MET A 2 -32.86 13.44 6.87
CA MET A 2 -32.37 12.98 7.17
C MET A 2 -31.78 12.21 6.89
N SER A 3 -31.92 11.89 6.84
CA SER A 3 -31.25 11.25 6.71
C SER A 3 -30.28 11.17 6.42
N LYS A 4 -30.01 11.31 6.48
CA LYS A 4 -28.90 11.51 6.34
C LYS A 4 -27.99 10.73 6.96
N LYS A 5 -28.18 10.25 7.75
CA LYS A 5 -27.45 9.59 8.46
C LYS A 5 -26.88 8.45 7.89
N PRO A 6 -27.53 7.67 7.39
CA PRO A 6 -26.95 6.54 6.81
C PRO A 6 -25.94 6.94 5.86
N VAL A 7 -26.17 8.02 5.33
CA VAL A 7 -25.28 8.55 4.48
C VAL A 7 -23.92 8.54 5.00
N THR A 8 -23.81 8.78 6.25
CA THR A 8 -22.58 8.86 6.84
C THR A 8 -21.83 7.62 6.74
N LYS A 9 -22.47 6.52 6.86
CA LYS A 9 -21.81 5.36 6.77
C LYS A 9 -21.40 5.10 5.44
N MET A 10 -22.15 5.45 4.53
CA MET A 10 -21.83 5.23 3.25
C MET A 10 -20.80 6.11 2.80
N SER A 11 -20.44 7.01 3.60
CA SER A 11 -19.47 7.98 3.22
C SER A 11 -18.11 7.44 2.99
N LYS A 12 -17.87 6.17 3.19
CA LYS A 12 -16.64 5.66 2.79
C LYS A 12 -16.56 5.82 1.32
N GLY A 13 -15.69 6.65 0.88
CA GLY A 13 -15.59 6.97 -0.51
C GLY A 13 -14.68 6.07 -1.29
N ALA A 14 -14.91 6.01 -2.56
CA ALA A 14 -14.00 5.32 -3.46
C ALA A 14 -13.70 6.28 -4.59
N THR A 15 -12.41 6.46 -4.85
CA THR A 15 -11.97 7.34 -5.92
C THR A 15 -11.39 6.49 -7.02
N LEU A 16 -11.74 6.82 -8.25
CA LEU A 16 -11.24 6.08 -9.40
C LEU A 16 -10.51 7.05 -10.31
N ILE A 17 -9.27 6.73 -10.63
CA ILE A 17 -8.54 7.48 -11.64
C ILE A 17 -8.62 6.65 -12.90
N ALA A 18 -9.40 7.13 -13.84
CA ALA A 18 -9.71 6.37 -15.03
C ALA A 18 -8.52 6.23 -15.96
N GLU A 19 -8.60 5.28 -16.85
CA GLU A 19 -7.51 4.94 -17.74
C GLU A 19 -7.03 6.12 -18.57
N ASN A 20 -7.89 7.03 -18.91
CA ASN A 20 -7.53 8.16 -19.73
C ASN A 20 -7.14 9.39 -18.89
N THR A 21 -6.82 9.21 -17.63
CA THR A 21 -6.55 10.32 -16.74
C THR A 21 -5.12 10.25 -16.23
N GLU A 22 -4.49 11.39 -16.17
CA GLU A 22 -3.15 11.48 -15.63
C GLU A 22 -3.15 12.55 -14.55
N VAL A 23 -2.60 12.22 -13.38
CA VAL A 23 -2.51 13.14 -12.26
C VAL A 23 -1.05 13.45 -12.05
N ARG A 24 -0.70 14.73 -12.02
CA ARG A 24 0.66 15.15 -11.73
C ARG A 24 0.64 15.92 -10.44
N GLY A 25 1.45 15.47 -9.50
CA GLY A 25 1.49 16.05 -8.18
C GLY A 25 1.15 15.01 -7.15
N ASP A 26 1.25 15.40 -5.90
CA ASP A 26 1.02 14.50 -4.81
C ASP A 26 -0.46 14.32 -4.56
N LEU A 27 -0.85 13.12 -4.15
CA LEU A 27 -2.25 12.81 -3.94
C LEU A 27 -2.43 12.23 -2.56
N ARG A 28 -3.40 12.74 -1.82
CA ARG A 28 -3.77 12.19 -0.53
C ARG A 28 -5.16 11.63 -0.64
N PHE A 29 -5.38 10.52 0.00
CA PHE A 29 -6.69 9.92 -0.04
C PHE A 29 -7.03 9.21 1.28
N ALA A 30 -8.29 8.97 1.48
CA ALA A 30 -8.78 8.15 2.56
C ALA A 30 -9.70 7.11 1.93
N ASP A 31 -9.97 6.04 2.64
CA ASP A 31 -10.85 4.97 2.20
C ASP A 31 -10.27 4.20 1.01
N GLN A 32 -10.75 4.37 -0.19
CA GLN A 32 -10.29 3.54 -1.30
C GLN A 32 -9.90 4.37 -2.50
N LEU A 33 -8.78 4.01 -3.11
CA LEU A 33 -8.33 4.66 -4.33
C LEU A 33 -8.01 3.59 -5.36
N TYR A 34 -8.68 3.66 -6.52
CA TYR A 34 -8.45 2.73 -7.61
C TYR A 34 -7.74 3.47 -8.72
N VAL A 35 -6.59 2.98 -9.15
CA VAL A 35 -5.80 3.63 -10.17
C VAL A 35 -5.80 2.82 -11.44
N ASN A 36 -6.55 3.27 -12.44
CA ASN A 36 -6.53 2.67 -13.76
C ASN A 36 -5.79 3.60 -14.73
N GLY A 37 -5.39 4.76 -14.28
CA GLY A 37 -4.66 5.72 -15.10
C GLY A 37 -3.24 5.89 -14.60
N HIS A 38 -2.70 7.09 -14.72
CA HIS A 38 -1.33 7.34 -14.38
C HIS A 38 -1.21 8.42 -13.33
N ILE A 39 -0.33 8.21 -12.36
CA ILE A 39 -0.03 9.22 -11.35
C ILE A 39 1.46 9.48 -11.37
N GLU A 40 1.85 10.76 -11.51
CA GLU A 40 3.22 11.17 -11.36
C GLU A 40 3.31 12.01 -10.11
N GLY A 41 3.69 11.41 -9.02
CA GLY A 41 3.77 12.07 -7.73
C GLY A 41 3.63 11.05 -6.64
N ASN A 42 3.64 11.51 -5.40
CA ASN A 42 3.55 10.61 -4.27
C ASN A 42 2.09 10.38 -3.90
N VAL A 43 1.76 9.16 -3.52
CA VAL A 43 0.41 8.78 -3.14
C VAL A 43 0.43 8.45 -1.66
N HIS A 44 -0.41 9.11 -0.90
CA HIS A 44 -0.36 9.03 0.54
C HIS A 44 -1.75 8.84 1.12
N ALA A 45 -1.89 7.85 1.95
CA ALA A 45 -3.15 7.65 2.63
C ALA A 45 -3.18 8.43 3.93
N ASP A 46 -4.34 8.93 4.29
CA ASP A 46 -4.48 9.64 5.55
C ASP A 46 -4.24 8.69 6.71
N ALA A 47 -3.61 9.20 7.74
CA ALA A 47 -3.31 8.41 8.92
C ALA A 47 -4.58 8.02 9.64
N GLY A 48 -4.57 6.90 10.28
CA GLY A 48 -5.68 6.46 11.10
C GLY A 48 -6.84 5.84 10.34
N THR A 49 -6.68 5.61 9.04
CA THR A 49 -7.74 4.97 8.27
C THR A 49 -7.24 3.60 7.81
N ASP A 50 -8.17 2.79 7.32
CA ASP A 50 -7.82 1.51 6.73
C ASP A 50 -7.81 1.67 5.22
N ALA A 51 -7.15 2.69 4.77
CA ALA A 51 -7.17 3.05 3.36
C ALA A 51 -6.55 1.97 2.50
N THR A 52 -7.13 1.75 1.35
CA THR A 52 -6.66 0.74 0.39
C THR A 52 -6.38 1.38 -0.94
N LEU A 53 -5.18 1.12 -1.46
CA LEU A 53 -4.81 1.58 -2.79
C LEU A 53 -4.76 0.37 -3.71
N MET A 54 -5.45 0.44 -4.84
CA MET A 54 -5.45 -0.65 -5.81
C MET A 54 -5.01 -0.10 -7.16
N ILE A 55 -3.94 -0.67 -7.71
CA ILE A 55 -3.44 -0.28 -9.02
C ILE A 55 -3.74 -1.42 -9.99
N SER A 56 -4.53 -1.14 -11.01
CA SER A 56 -4.94 -2.17 -11.95
C SER A 56 -3.84 -2.44 -12.98
N ASP A 57 -4.05 -3.45 -13.81
CA ASP A 57 -3.05 -3.83 -14.80
C ASP A 57 -2.80 -2.76 -15.85
N VAL A 58 -3.68 -1.78 -15.98
CA VAL A 58 -3.47 -0.66 -16.87
C VAL A 58 -3.05 0.60 -16.12
N GLY A 59 -2.91 0.51 -14.82
CA GLY A 59 -2.54 1.66 -14.00
C GLY A 59 -1.05 1.77 -13.78
N SER A 60 -0.58 2.94 -13.45
CA SER A 60 0.81 3.14 -13.10
C SER A 60 0.97 4.30 -12.13
N VAL A 61 1.97 4.20 -11.29
CA VAL A 61 2.31 5.27 -10.36
C VAL A 61 3.80 5.48 -10.43
N LYS A 62 4.22 6.73 -10.60
CA LYS A 62 5.61 7.07 -10.61
C LYS A 62 5.84 7.98 -9.41
N GLY A 63 6.35 7.44 -8.34
CA GLY A 63 6.52 8.14 -7.07
C GLY A 63 6.39 7.16 -5.93
N GLN A 64 6.35 7.67 -4.73
CA GLN A 64 6.29 6.82 -3.56
C GLN A 64 4.86 6.59 -3.16
N ILE A 65 4.59 5.41 -2.62
CA ILE A 65 3.28 5.02 -2.16
C ILE A 65 3.35 4.75 -0.68
N ASN A 66 2.43 5.31 0.08
CA ASN A 66 2.37 5.08 1.51
C ASN A 66 0.91 4.88 1.90
N ALA A 67 0.54 3.67 2.21
CA ALA A 67 -0.84 3.35 2.57
C ALA A 67 -0.86 2.08 3.41
N PRO A 68 -1.87 1.86 4.23
CA PRO A 68 -1.95 0.64 5.02
C PRO A 68 -2.11 -0.61 4.17
N PHE A 69 -3.00 -0.56 3.18
CA PHE A 69 -3.25 -1.70 2.33
C PHE A 69 -2.98 -1.32 0.89
N VAL A 70 -2.12 -2.07 0.21
CA VAL A 70 -1.76 -1.78 -1.16
C VAL A 70 -1.89 -3.03 -1.99
N VAL A 71 -2.65 -2.96 -3.08
CA VAL A 71 -2.79 -4.07 -4.01
C VAL A 71 -2.27 -3.58 -5.35
N ILE A 72 -1.26 -4.22 -5.88
CA ILE A 72 -0.62 -3.78 -7.10
C ILE A 72 -0.74 -4.84 -8.17
N ASN A 73 -1.37 -4.49 -9.28
CA ASN A 73 -1.42 -5.35 -10.45
C ASN A 73 -0.90 -4.58 -11.67
N GLY A 74 -0.24 -3.47 -11.46
CA GLY A 74 0.26 -2.63 -12.54
C GLY A 74 1.69 -2.22 -12.28
N ARG A 75 2.07 -1.05 -12.76
CA ARG A 75 3.44 -0.61 -12.74
C ARG A 75 3.65 0.47 -11.67
N VAL A 76 4.70 0.31 -10.88
CA VAL A 76 5.08 1.30 -9.90
C VAL A 76 6.56 1.58 -10.06
N GLU A 77 6.92 2.87 -10.18
CA GLU A 77 8.30 3.28 -10.19
C GLU A 77 8.52 4.12 -8.96
N GLY A 78 9.09 3.55 -7.95
CA GLY A 78 9.31 4.20 -6.67
C GLY A 78 9.12 3.21 -5.54
N ASP A 79 9.24 3.68 -4.33
CA ASP A 79 9.16 2.80 -3.18
C ASP A 79 7.72 2.67 -2.70
N VAL A 80 7.39 1.50 -2.17
CA VAL A 80 6.07 1.22 -1.66
C VAL A 80 6.18 0.95 -0.17
N HIS A 81 5.41 1.68 0.61
CA HIS A 81 5.35 1.48 2.05
C HIS A 81 3.93 1.06 2.40
N ALA A 82 3.75 -0.23 2.66
CA ALA A 82 2.46 -0.76 3.06
C ALA A 82 2.52 -1.11 4.54
N THR A 83 1.89 -0.31 5.36
CA THR A 83 2.06 -0.46 6.79
C THR A 83 1.33 -1.67 7.35
N THR A 84 0.33 -2.18 6.64
CA THR A 84 -0.37 -3.36 7.11
C THR A 84 -0.18 -4.52 6.15
N ARG A 85 -0.43 -4.33 4.86
CA ARG A 85 -0.35 -5.45 3.94
C ARG A 85 -0.15 -4.99 2.52
N VAL A 86 0.68 -5.69 1.77
CA VAL A 86 0.82 -5.46 0.35
C VAL A 86 0.52 -6.76 -0.38
N GLU A 87 -0.19 -6.65 -1.49
CA GLU A 87 -0.52 -7.79 -2.29
C GLU A 87 -0.06 -7.50 -3.71
N LEU A 88 0.79 -8.36 -4.26
CA LEU A 88 1.32 -8.19 -5.60
C LEU A 88 0.67 -9.22 -6.52
N ALA A 89 -0.14 -8.75 -7.43
CA ALA A 89 -0.88 -9.60 -8.36
C ALA A 89 0.00 -9.94 -9.56
N PRO A 90 -0.45 -10.83 -10.43
CA PRO A 90 0.44 -11.36 -11.48
C PRO A 90 1.04 -10.35 -12.44
N HIS A 91 0.38 -9.22 -12.65
CA HIS A 91 0.91 -8.22 -13.58
C HIS A 91 1.69 -7.11 -12.87
N ALA A 92 1.97 -7.28 -11.59
CA ALA A 92 2.69 -6.26 -10.84
C ALA A 92 4.11 -6.13 -11.35
N ARG A 93 4.55 -4.89 -11.55
CA ARG A 93 5.91 -4.59 -11.97
C ARG A 93 6.37 -3.41 -11.16
N ILE A 94 7.25 -3.65 -10.21
CA ILE A 94 7.69 -2.61 -9.30
C ILE A 94 9.18 -2.38 -9.50
N SER A 95 9.55 -1.12 -9.71
CA SER A 95 10.95 -0.71 -9.78
C SER A 95 11.20 0.13 -8.55
N GLY A 96 11.73 -0.46 -7.52
CA GLY A 96 11.97 0.19 -6.24
C GLY A 96 11.86 -0.81 -5.12
N ASN A 97 11.85 -0.31 -3.90
CA ASN A 97 11.82 -1.16 -2.74
C ASN A 97 10.40 -1.25 -2.19
N VAL A 98 10.06 -2.40 -1.62
CA VAL A 98 8.75 -2.61 -1.03
C VAL A 98 8.95 -2.86 0.45
N TYR A 99 8.41 -1.98 1.28
CA TYR A 99 8.47 -2.09 2.72
C TYR A 99 7.12 -2.56 3.19
N TYR A 100 7.08 -3.69 3.90
CA TYR A 100 5.81 -4.32 4.22
C TYR A 100 5.81 -4.98 5.59
N THR A 101 4.65 -5.14 6.15
CA THR A 101 4.46 -5.95 7.35
C THR A 101 3.98 -7.34 6.95
N LEU A 102 2.99 -7.41 6.07
CA LEU A 102 2.56 -8.68 5.50
C LEU A 102 2.60 -8.54 3.98
N ILE A 103 3.03 -9.60 3.31
CA ILE A 103 3.10 -9.57 1.86
C ILE A 103 2.50 -10.85 1.27
N GLU A 104 1.76 -10.68 0.20
CA GLU A 104 1.28 -11.80 -0.57
C GLU A 104 1.72 -11.55 -2.00
N MET A 105 2.39 -12.49 -2.61
CA MET A 105 2.95 -12.31 -3.92
C MET A 105 2.51 -13.46 -4.80
N GLN A 106 1.86 -13.14 -5.90
CA GLN A 106 1.36 -14.16 -6.81
C GLN A 106 2.33 -14.40 -7.94
N LEU A 107 2.20 -15.57 -8.56
CA LEU A 107 3.07 -15.91 -9.66
C LEU A 107 2.92 -14.87 -10.77
N GLY A 108 4.04 -14.45 -11.31
CA GLY A 108 4.07 -13.44 -12.36
C GLY A 108 4.46 -12.07 -11.86
N ALA A 109 4.31 -11.79 -10.57
CA ALA A 109 4.68 -10.50 -10.04
C ALA A 109 6.20 -10.32 -10.07
N MET A 110 6.66 -9.12 -10.39
CA MET A 110 8.08 -8.84 -10.49
C MET A 110 8.43 -7.59 -9.72
N VAL A 111 9.48 -7.68 -8.92
CA VAL A 111 9.99 -6.55 -8.16
C VAL A 111 11.46 -6.41 -8.48
N GLU A 112 11.83 -5.23 -8.99
CA GLU A 112 13.22 -4.91 -9.22
C GLU A 112 13.65 -3.98 -8.11
N GLY A 113 14.21 -4.54 -7.07
CA GLY A 113 14.56 -3.83 -5.86
C GLY A 113 14.55 -4.80 -4.71
N GLN A 114 14.22 -4.31 -3.54
CA GLN A 114 14.27 -5.13 -2.35
C GLN A 114 12.92 -5.24 -1.71
N LEU A 115 12.67 -6.38 -1.09
CA LEU A 115 11.52 -6.59 -0.24
C LEU A 115 11.99 -6.47 1.18
N VAL A 116 11.49 -5.49 1.91
CA VAL A 116 11.97 -5.20 3.25
C VAL A 116 10.81 -5.39 4.23
N HIS A 117 10.98 -6.36 5.12
CA HIS A 117 9.96 -6.61 6.13
C HIS A 117 10.13 -5.62 7.26
N VAL A 118 9.06 -4.92 7.59
CA VAL A 118 9.06 -3.93 8.64
C VAL A 118 8.25 -4.46 9.81
N ARG A 119 8.88 -4.59 11.02
CA ARG A 119 8.17 -5.04 12.16
C ARG A 119 7.25 -4.01 12.64
N GLU A 120 6.10 -4.44 13.07
CA GLU A 120 5.17 -3.53 13.66
C GLU A 120 5.68 -3.08 14.95
N GLU A 121 5.77 -1.81 15.18
CA GLU A 121 6.29 -1.28 16.33
C GLU A 121 5.64 -1.54 17.55
N THR A 122 4.53 -1.69 17.54
CA THR A 122 3.89 -1.87 18.72
C THR A 122 4.28 -3.04 19.36
N SER A 123 4.46 -3.39 19.36
CA SER A 123 4.68 -4.38 19.98
C SER A 123 5.61 -4.57 20.77
N GLU A 124 5.60 -4.03 20.82
CA GLU A 124 6.21 -4.10 21.38
C GLU A 124 6.64 -4.76 21.95
N VAL A 125 6.42 -4.79 22.04
CA VAL A 125 6.76 -5.18 22.45
C VAL A 125 7.42 -5.69 22.82
N LYS A 126 7.41 -5.73 23.10
CA LYS A 126 7.87 -6.00 23.35
C LYS A 126 8.57 -6.64 23.44
N ASN A 127 8.46 -6.82 23.82
CA ASN A 127 9.11 -7.31 23.81
C ASN A 127 9.80 -7.89 23.84
N ASN A 128 9.71 -8.18 24.21
CA ASN A 128 10.33 -8.58 24.16
C ASN A 128 10.98 -9.20 23.96
N VAL A 129 10.89 -9.53 24.24
CA VAL A 129 11.35 -9.92 23.95
C VAL A 129 12.04 -10.42 23.61
N HIS A 130 12.13 -10.90 23.94
CA HIS A 130 12.58 -11.23 23.52
C HIS A 130 13.34 -11.78 23.18
N PRO A 131 13.73 -11.96 23.58
CA PRO A 131 14.33 -12.35 23.17
C PRO A 131 14.83 -13.00 22.62
N LEU A 132 14.71 -13.34 22.93
CA LEU A 132 14.86 -13.72 22.21
C LEU A 132 15.38 -14.16 21.56
N GLN A 133 15.45 -14.40 21.94
CA GLN A 133 15.63 -14.51 21.25
C GLN A 133 16.22 -14.76 20.61
N ARG A 134 16.52 -15.02 21.05
CA ARG A 134 16.88 -15.08 20.42
C ARG A 134 17.52 -15.31 19.75
N ALA A 135 17.81 -15.39 20.32
CA ALA A 135 18.13 -15.35 19.61
C ALA A 135 18.58 -15.69 18.96
N GLY A 136 18.81 -16.04 19.45
CA GLY A 136 18.92 -16.08 18.78
C GLY A 136 19.19 -16.14 18.26
N GLU A 137 19.06 -16.14 18.73
CA GLU A 137 18.97 -15.93 18.22
C GLU A 137 19.45 -15.77 17.76
N GLU A 138 19.66 -15.81 18.36
CA GLU A 138 19.82 -15.46 17.98
C GLU A 138 20.41 -15.44 17.59
N ALA A 139 20.66 -15.62 18.17
CA ALA A 139 20.85 -15.40 17.82
C ALA A 139 21.38 -15.58 17.46
N ARG A 140 21.42 -16.01 17.69
CA ARG A 140 21.41 -16.08 17.42
C ARG A 140 21.66 -16.09 16.89
#